data_5b5f0e39d9fa824294b897346a863a28
#
_entry.id   5b5f0e39d9fa824294b897346a863a28
#
_cell.length_a   1.000
_cell.length_b   1.000
_cell.length_c   1.000
_cell.angle_alpha   90.00
_cell.angle_beta   90.00
_cell.angle_gamma   90.00
#
_symmetry.space_group_name_H-M   'P 1'
#
loop_
_entity.id
_entity.type
_entity.pdbx_description
1 polymer ?
#
loop_
_entity_poly.entity_id
_entity_poly.type
_entity_poly.pdbx_seq_one_letter_code
_entity_poly.pdbx_strand_id
1 'polypeptide(L)'
;MNLVDLLLFTKNGIINIKNEKWKNDFSPVDEEGNVFADTQYTKAYLRHLIISEEILASMISTLHNLGFYMWLMAEARKHIDEGDFAEWKKMMVERVSNRL
;
A
#
# COMPACT_ATOMS: atom_id res chain seq x y z
N MET A 1 -16.09 9.75 4.13
CA MET A 1 -15.18 8.61 3.91
C MET A 1 -15.27 7.67 5.09
N ASN A 2 -15.33 6.39 4.82
CA ASN A 2 -15.33 5.38 5.89
C ASN A 2 -13.88 4.98 6.19
N LEU A 3 -13.37 5.37 7.36
CA LEU A 3 -11.99 5.10 7.76
C LEU A 3 -11.69 3.61 7.95
N VAL A 4 -12.72 2.79 8.16
CA VAL A 4 -12.55 1.34 8.29
C VAL A 4 -11.98 0.73 7.01
N ASP A 5 -12.24 1.35 5.87
CA ASP A 5 -11.85 0.85 4.56
C ASP A 5 -10.47 1.36 4.10
N LEU A 6 -9.74 2.07 4.97
CA LEU A 6 -8.42 2.59 4.62
C LEU A 6 -7.35 1.50 4.73
N LEU A 7 -7.38 0.60 3.76
CA LEU A 7 -6.35 -0.42 3.59
C LEU A 7 -5.29 0.10 2.64
N LEU A 8 -4.02 -0.15 2.98
CA LEU A 8 -2.89 0.19 2.13
C LEU A 8 -2.37 -1.09 1.49
N PHE A 9 -2.30 -1.08 0.17
CA PHE A 9 -1.82 -2.24 -0.59
C PHE A 9 -0.33 -2.07 -0.86
N THR A 10 0.46 -3.05 -0.46
CA THR A 10 1.90 -3.07 -0.71
C THR A 10 2.29 -4.33 -1.47
N LYS A 11 3.50 -4.34 -2.01
CA LYS A 11 4.04 -5.51 -2.72
C LYS A 11 4.12 -6.75 -1.84
N ASN A 12 4.15 -6.57 -0.53
CA ASN A 12 4.31 -7.65 0.45
C ASN A 12 3.02 -8.01 1.18
N GLY A 13 1.95 -7.26 0.97
CA GLY A 13 0.67 -7.55 1.61
C GLY A 13 -0.15 -6.30 1.89
N ILE A 14 -1.20 -6.49 2.66
CA ILE A 14 -2.18 -5.46 2.98
C ILE A 14 -1.93 -4.94 4.39
N ILE A 15 -1.81 -3.62 4.53
CA ILE A 15 -1.69 -2.95 5.82
C ILE A 15 -3.04 -2.34 6.19
N ASN A 16 -3.60 -2.76 7.33
CA ASN A 16 -4.67 -2.01 7.95
C ASN A 16 -4.02 -0.99 8.89
N ILE A 17 -3.88 0.24 8.42
CA ILE A 17 -3.12 1.28 9.12
C ILE A 17 -3.75 1.67 10.47
N LYS A 18 -5.03 1.39 10.68
CA LYS A 18 -5.69 1.64 11.96
C LYS A 18 -5.31 0.63 13.04
N ASN A 19 -4.67 -0.47 12.66
CA ASN A 19 -4.23 -1.48 13.63
C ASN A 19 -3.20 -0.86 14.58
N GLU A 20 -3.37 -1.11 15.87
CA GLU A 20 -2.54 -0.54 16.93
C GLU A 20 -1.05 -0.89 16.81
N LYS A 21 -0.74 -2.00 16.15
CA LYS A 21 0.66 -2.41 15.96
C LYS A 21 1.50 -1.37 15.18
N TRP A 22 0.86 -0.48 14.43
CA TRP A 22 1.54 0.56 13.66
C TRP A 22 1.75 1.85 14.46
N LYS A 23 1.23 1.94 15.68
CA LYS A 23 1.24 3.14 16.50
C LYS A 23 2.64 3.72 16.70
N ASN A 24 3.63 2.88 16.86
CA ASN A 24 5.02 3.28 17.08
C ASN A 24 5.95 2.81 15.96
N ASP A 25 5.40 2.51 14.79
CA ASP A 25 6.20 2.10 13.64
C ASP A 25 6.63 3.34 12.86
N PHE A 26 7.87 3.74 13.03
CA PHE A 26 8.44 4.92 12.37
C PHE A 26 9.12 4.60 11.05
N SER A 27 8.91 3.40 10.51
CA SER A 27 9.36 3.09 9.17
C SER A 27 8.48 3.79 8.12
N PRO A 28 8.98 4.02 6.90
CA PRO A 28 8.17 4.62 5.83
C PRO A 28 6.88 3.85 5.58
N VAL A 29 5.87 4.55 5.08
CA VAL A 29 4.58 3.93 4.72
C VAL A 29 4.81 2.73 3.82
N ASP A 30 5.63 2.89 2.79
CA ASP A 30 6.04 1.79 1.92
C ASP A 30 7.43 2.08 1.37
N GLU A 31 8.43 1.34 1.85
CA GLU A 31 9.82 1.52 1.42
C GLU A 31 10.00 1.25 -0.08
N GLU A 32 9.17 0.40 -0.65
CA GLU A 32 9.20 0.03 -2.06
C GLU A 32 8.16 0.78 -2.90
N GLY A 33 7.50 1.78 -2.31
CA GLY A 33 6.42 2.52 -2.96
C GLY A 33 6.91 3.48 -4.03
N ASN A 34 6.03 3.82 -4.96
CA ASN A 34 6.33 4.62 -6.13
C ASN A 34 5.93 6.10 -6.01
N VAL A 35 5.22 6.47 -4.95
CA VAL A 35 4.80 7.85 -4.75
C VAL A 35 5.58 8.49 -3.61
N PHE A 36 5.69 9.82 -3.67
CA PHE A 36 6.47 10.60 -2.69
C PHE A 36 6.05 10.29 -1.25
N ALA A 37 4.76 10.19 -1.00
CA ALA A 37 4.24 9.97 0.34
C ALA A 37 4.69 8.62 0.94
N ASP A 38 4.97 7.62 0.11
CA ASP A 38 5.34 6.28 0.58
C ASP A 38 6.65 6.27 1.35
N THR A 39 7.58 7.15 1.00
CA THR A 39 8.90 7.22 1.63
C THR A 39 9.06 8.41 2.57
N GLN A 40 8.19 9.42 2.48
CA GLN A 40 8.29 10.66 3.26
C GLN A 40 7.49 10.63 4.56
N TYR A 41 6.50 9.75 4.64
CA TYR A 41 5.66 9.62 5.84
C TYR A 41 5.85 8.26 6.49
N THR A 42 5.84 8.24 7.82
CA THR A 42 5.92 6.98 8.58
C THR A 42 4.52 6.38 8.76
N LYS A 43 4.48 5.07 9.02
CA LYS A 43 3.23 4.40 9.35
C LYS A 43 2.59 4.98 10.61
N ALA A 44 3.40 5.30 11.61
CA ALA A 44 2.91 5.90 12.86
C ALA A 44 2.25 7.25 12.61
N TYR A 45 2.86 8.10 11.78
CA TYR A 45 2.30 9.41 11.44
C TYR A 45 0.99 9.29 10.67
N LEU A 46 0.97 8.44 9.66
CA LEU A 46 -0.24 8.22 8.86
C LEU A 46 -1.37 7.66 9.73
N ARG A 47 -1.07 6.72 10.61
CA ARG A 47 -2.05 6.20 11.55
C ARG A 47 -2.63 7.31 12.44
N HIS A 48 -1.77 8.18 12.95
CA HIS A 48 -2.21 9.32 13.76
C HIS A 48 -3.17 10.22 12.97
N LEU A 49 -2.85 10.54 11.72
CA LEU A 49 -3.71 11.37 10.87
C LEU A 49 -5.06 10.70 10.63
N ILE A 50 -5.07 9.39 10.39
CA ILE A 50 -6.30 8.64 10.13
C ILE A 50 -7.20 8.63 11.37
N ILE A 51 -6.63 8.38 12.55
CA ILE A 51 -7.38 8.37 13.81
C ILE A 51 -7.94 9.75 14.12
N SER A 52 -7.22 10.80 13.75
CA SER A 52 -7.66 12.19 13.91
C SER A 52 -8.59 12.67 12.78
N GLU A 53 -8.94 11.78 11.84
CA GLU A 53 -9.84 12.07 10.71
C GLU A 53 -9.37 13.25 9.83
N GLU A 54 -8.06 13.38 9.66
CA GLU A 54 -7.50 14.44 8.82
C GLU A 54 -7.67 14.13 7.33
N ILE A 55 -8.04 15.15 6.57
CA ILE A 55 -8.17 15.03 5.10
C ILE A 55 -6.85 14.59 4.46
N LEU A 56 -5.71 15.03 5.01
CA LEU A 56 -4.40 14.66 4.51
C LEU A 56 -4.18 13.14 4.53
N ALA A 57 -4.69 12.45 5.56
CA ALA A 57 -4.59 10.99 5.63
C ALA A 57 -5.31 10.32 4.47
N SER A 58 -6.48 10.82 4.11
CA SER A 58 -7.25 10.35 2.96
C SER A 58 -6.48 10.53 1.67
N MET A 59 -5.87 11.70 1.49
CA MET A 59 -5.08 11.99 0.29
C MET A 59 -3.84 11.11 0.19
N ILE A 60 -3.10 10.95 1.28
CA ILE A 60 -1.91 10.10 1.33
C ILE A 60 -2.27 8.65 0.98
N SER A 61 -3.33 8.12 1.59
CA SER A 61 -3.76 6.74 1.36
C SER A 61 -4.20 6.52 -0.09
N THR A 62 -4.94 7.48 -0.65
CA THR A 62 -5.39 7.40 -2.04
C THR A 62 -4.21 7.44 -3.01
N LEU A 63 -3.26 8.35 -2.80
CA LEU A 63 -2.07 8.44 -3.66
C LEU A 63 -1.22 7.18 -3.57
N HIS A 64 -1.05 6.64 -2.37
CA HIS A 64 -0.31 5.41 -2.16
C HIS A 64 -0.94 4.25 -2.94
N ASN A 65 -2.26 4.05 -2.79
CA ASN A 65 -2.97 2.95 -3.44
C ASN A 65 -3.00 3.11 -4.95
N LEU A 66 -3.12 4.34 -5.44
CA LEU A 66 -3.04 4.61 -6.88
C LEU A 66 -1.65 4.26 -7.42
N GLY A 67 -0.60 4.66 -6.73
CA GLY A 67 0.77 4.32 -7.12
C GLY A 67 1.01 2.82 -7.14
N PHE A 68 0.51 2.11 -6.15
CA PHE A 68 0.59 0.64 -6.11
C PHE A 68 -0.14 0.02 -7.30
N TYR A 69 -1.35 0.48 -7.58
CA TYR A 69 -2.16 -0.03 -8.69
C TYR A 69 -1.44 0.17 -10.03
N MET A 70 -0.88 1.35 -10.25
CA MET A 70 -0.16 1.65 -11.49
C MET A 70 1.09 0.76 -11.64
N TRP A 71 1.81 0.53 -10.55
CA TRP A 71 2.94 -0.39 -10.54
C TRP A 71 2.48 -1.80 -10.92
N LEU A 72 1.40 -2.28 -10.31
CA LEU A 72 0.87 -3.61 -10.56
C LEU A 72 0.49 -3.80 -12.03
N MET A 73 -0.15 -2.79 -12.63
CA MET A 73 -0.55 -2.83 -14.04
C MET A 73 0.67 -2.84 -14.97
N ALA A 74 1.70 -2.07 -14.64
CA ALA A 74 2.94 -2.07 -15.43
C ALA A 74 3.64 -3.43 -15.38
N GLU A 75 3.71 -4.03 -14.20
CA GLU A 75 4.28 -5.37 -14.02
C GLU A 75 3.47 -6.43 -14.76
N ALA A 76 2.15 -6.34 -14.74
CA ALA A 76 1.29 -7.26 -15.46
C ALA A 76 1.58 -7.22 -16.97
N ARG A 77 1.70 -6.02 -17.53
CA ARG A 77 2.04 -5.84 -18.95
C ARG A 77 3.39 -6.45 -19.29
N LYS A 78 4.37 -6.21 -18.44
CA LYS A 78 5.72 -6.76 -18.59
C LYS A 78 5.69 -8.29 -18.67
N HIS A 79 4.97 -8.93 -17.75
CA HIS A 79 4.90 -10.39 -17.71
C HIS A 79 4.05 -11.00 -18.82
N ILE A 80 3.06 -10.26 -19.33
CA ILE A 80 2.35 -10.67 -20.55
C ILE A 80 3.32 -10.71 -21.74
N ASP A 81 4.15 -9.66 -21.87
CA ASP A 81 5.13 -9.58 -22.96
C ASP A 81 6.21 -10.65 -22.84
N GLU A 82 6.62 -10.99 -21.63
CA GLU A 82 7.62 -12.02 -21.35
C GLU A 82 7.06 -13.45 -21.43
N GLY A 83 5.74 -13.60 -21.46
CA GLY A 83 5.11 -14.90 -21.59
C GLY A 83 4.96 -15.70 -20.31
N ASP A 84 5.22 -15.10 -19.14
CA ASP A 84 5.13 -15.76 -17.84
C ASP A 84 4.03 -15.20 -16.94
N PHE A 85 3.02 -14.58 -17.52
CA PHE A 85 1.96 -13.89 -16.79
C PHE A 85 1.22 -14.80 -15.80
N ALA A 86 0.90 -16.04 -16.20
CA ALA A 86 0.13 -16.94 -15.35
C ALA A 86 0.89 -17.28 -14.05
N GLU A 87 2.17 -17.54 -14.13
CA GLU A 87 3.02 -17.84 -12.99
C GLU A 87 3.19 -16.62 -12.10
N TRP A 88 3.46 -15.47 -12.70
CA TRP A 88 3.59 -14.21 -11.99
C TRP A 88 2.29 -13.84 -11.26
N LYS A 89 1.15 -13.98 -11.92
CA LYS A 89 -0.17 -13.70 -11.33
C LYS A 89 -0.40 -14.55 -10.08
N LYS A 90 -0.12 -15.84 -10.16
CA LYS A 90 -0.28 -16.75 -9.04
C LYS A 90 0.57 -16.32 -7.84
N MET A 91 1.82 -15.99 -8.08
CA MET A 91 2.74 -15.52 -7.04
C MET A 91 2.25 -14.20 -6.42
N MET A 92 1.82 -13.25 -7.25
CA MET A 92 1.38 -11.94 -6.77
C MET A 92 0.10 -12.01 -5.97
N VAL A 93 -0.86 -12.86 -6.35
CA VAL A 93 -2.09 -13.02 -5.59
C VAL A 93 -1.79 -13.49 -4.17
N GLU A 94 -0.90 -14.44 -4.01
CA GLU A 94 -0.49 -14.92 -2.69
C GLU A 94 0.21 -13.82 -1.89
N ARG A 95 1.13 -13.11 -2.54
CA ARG A 95 1.96 -12.10 -1.88
C ARG A 95 1.18 -10.87 -1.44
N VAL A 96 0.33 -10.33 -2.32
CA VAL A 96 -0.43 -9.10 -2.01
C VAL A 96 -1.65 -9.36 -1.13
N SER A 97 -2.11 -10.59 -1.02
CA SER A 97 -3.24 -10.95 -0.16
C SER A 97 -2.82 -11.21 1.28
N ASN A 98 -1.53 -11.21 1.56
CA ASN A 98 -1.02 -11.42 2.91
C ASN A 98 -1.40 -10.25 3.81
N ARG A 99 -1.88 -10.55 5.02
CA ARG A 99 -2.22 -9.51 6.00
C ARG A 99 -1.00 -9.21 6.87
N LEU A 100 -0.52 -7.99 6.77
CA LEU A 100 0.64 -7.54 7.54
C LEU A 100 0.27 -7.04 8.94
#